data_d85ba489234af224ed754ac4ba043f3e
#
_entry.id   d85ba489234af224ed754ac4ba043f3e
#
_cell.length_a   1.000
_cell.length_b   1.000
_cell.length_c   1.000
_cell.angle_alpha   90.00
_cell.angle_beta   90.00
_cell.angle_gamma   90.00
#
_symmetry.space_group_name_H-M   'P 1'
#
loop_
_entity.id
_entity.type
_entity.pdbx_description
1 polymer ?
#
loop_
_entity_poly.entity_id
_entity_poly.type
_entity_poly.pdbx_seq_one_letter_code
_entity_poly.pdbx_strand_id
1 'polypeptide(L)'
;MYENFGDQGRTNLKLIIAIVQDIDSDNLIEKLNEGGFKVTKISSTGGFLKAGNVTLLSGIDEESYDEYMKILEKNSKQREVKRTIQPVNIPGQALISVPIDVKVGGASIFVMDVVDFKRY
;
A
#
# COMPACT_ATOMS: atom_id res chain seq x y z
N MET A 1 19.98 3.24 -6.89
CA MET A 1 18.62 2.74 -6.58
C MET A 1 18.05 1.91 -7.71
N TYR A 2 17.86 2.43 -8.90
CA TYR A 2 17.33 1.69 -10.05
C TYR A 2 18.40 1.47 -11.11
N GLU A 3 19.54 0.85 -10.72
CA GLU A 3 20.73 0.76 -11.56
C GLU A 3 20.62 -0.26 -12.68
N ASN A 4 19.74 -1.24 -12.52
CA ASN A 4 19.56 -2.33 -13.49
C ASN A 4 18.58 -2.00 -14.61
N PHE A 5 17.97 -0.83 -14.56
CA PHE A 5 17.04 -0.42 -15.60
C PHE A 5 17.82 0.21 -16.76
N GLY A 6 17.31 0.03 -17.95
CA GLY A 6 17.93 0.60 -19.13
C GLY A 6 18.05 2.12 -19.02
N ASP A 7 19.17 2.64 -19.42
CA ASP A 7 19.52 4.06 -19.34
C ASP A 7 19.43 4.76 -20.71
N GLN A 8 18.82 4.14 -21.70
CA GLN A 8 18.91 4.54 -23.08
C GLN A 8 17.56 4.92 -23.69
N GLY A 9 17.03 6.05 -23.28
CA GLY A 9 15.81 6.57 -23.84
C GLY A 9 14.58 5.81 -23.33
N ARG A 10 13.91 5.04 -24.19
CA ARG A 10 12.71 4.30 -23.76
C ARG A 10 13.06 3.19 -22.81
N THR A 11 12.28 3.08 -21.76
CA THR A 11 12.43 2.05 -20.75
C THR A 11 11.24 1.08 -20.80
N ASN A 12 11.45 -0.13 -20.28
CA ASN A 12 10.36 -1.07 -20.00
C ASN A 12 9.92 -0.96 -18.54
N LEU A 13 10.05 0.23 -17.98
CA LEU A 13 9.69 0.49 -16.61
C LEU A 13 8.22 0.83 -16.48
N LYS A 14 7.62 0.32 -15.42
CA LYS A 14 6.31 0.73 -14.96
C LYS A 14 6.47 1.48 -13.65
N LEU A 15 5.77 2.59 -13.51
CA LEU A 15 5.64 3.27 -12.23
C LEU A 15 4.35 2.83 -11.58
N ILE A 16 4.46 2.25 -10.40
CA ILE A 16 3.32 1.82 -9.62
C ILE A 16 3.09 2.80 -8.49
N ILE A 17 1.91 3.38 -8.45
CA ILE A 17 1.47 4.24 -7.36
C ILE A 17 0.37 3.49 -6.64
N ALA A 18 0.63 3.08 -5.41
CA ALA A 18 -0.33 2.35 -4.61
C ALA A 18 -0.73 3.15 -3.38
N ILE A 19 -2.01 3.46 -3.26
CA ILE A 19 -2.55 4.13 -2.09
C ILE A 19 -3.18 3.05 -1.23
N VAL A 20 -2.61 2.85 -0.05
CA VAL A 20 -3.00 1.77 0.86
C VAL A 20 -3.28 2.34 2.25
N GLN A 21 -3.92 1.55 3.10
CA GLN A 21 -4.09 1.94 4.49
C GLN A 21 -2.77 1.83 5.24
N ASP A 22 -2.54 2.74 6.15
CA ASP A 22 -1.30 2.78 6.94
C ASP A 22 -1.06 1.47 7.68
N ILE A 23 -2.11 0.85 8.16
CA ILE A 23 -2.00 -0.44 8.89
C ILE A 23 -1.39 -1.55 8.02
N ASP A 24 -1.52 -1.46 6.69
CA ASP A 24 -0.95 -2.44 5.76
C ASP A 24 0.43 -2.06 5.25
N SER A 25 0.83 -0.80 5.38
CA SER A 25 1.98 -0.26 4.68
C SER A 25 3.31 -0.92 5.04
N ASP A 26 3.58 -1.12 6.32
CA ASP A 26 4.87 -1.68 6.74
C ASP A 26 5.02 -3.12 6.30
N ASN A 27 3.97 -3.93 6.42
CA ASN A 27 3.99 -5.31 5.95
C ASN A 27 4.13 -5.38 4.43
N LEU A 28 3.45 -4.50 3.70
CA LEU A 28 3.58 -4.42 2.25
C LEU A 28 5.00 -4.10 1.82
N ILE A 29 5.61 -3.11 2.44
CA ILE A 29 6.99 -2.73 2.15
C ILE A 29 7.93 -3.90 2.40
N GLU A 30 7.75 -4.58 3.51
CA GLU A 30 8.56 -5.75 3.84
C GLU A 30 8.42 -6.85 2.78
N LYS A 31 7.19 -7.17 2.41
CA LYS A 31 6.93 -8.23 1.42
C LYS A 31 7.44 -7.86 0.03
N LEU A 32 7.27 -6.62 -0.37
CA LEU A 32 7.80 -6.15 -1.65
C LEU A 32 9.33 -6.17 -1.66
N ASN A 33 9.97 -5.76 -0.56
CA ASN A 33 11.42 -5.82 -0.43
C ASN A 33 11.94 -7.25 -0.46
N GLU A 34 11.25 -8.19 0.17
CA GLU A 34 11.59 -9.60 0.09
C GLU A 34 11.53 -10.13 -1.35
N GLY A 35 10.60 -9.61 -2.13
CA GLY A 35 10.49 -9.93 -3.56
C GLY A 35 11.53 -9.23 -4.44
N GLY A 36 12.40 -8.40 -3.85
CA GLY A 36 13.44 -7.68 -4.58
C GLY A 36 13.00 -6.30 -5.08
N PHE A 37 11.84 -5.82 -4.66
CA PHE A 37 11.30 -4.54 -5.11
C PHE A 37 11.66 -3.41 -4.17
N LYS A 38 12.01 -2.26 -4.72
CA LYS A 38 12.25 -1.02 -3.97
C LYS A 38 10.95 -0.25 -3.86
N VAL A 39 10.68 0.28 -2.67
CA VAL A 39 9.45 1.01 -2.39
C VAL A 39 9.77 2.31 -1.69
N THR A 40 9.20 3.41 -2.19
CA THR A 40 9.27 4.70 -1.53
C THR A 40 7.92 4.99 -0.89
N LYS A 41 7.92 5.18 0.41
CA LYS A 41 6.70 5.53 1.16
C LYS A 41 6.58 7.05 1.25
N ILE A 42 5.42 7.54 0.85
CA ILE A 42 5.09 8.96 0.95
C ILE A 42 3.94 9.08 1.94
N SER A 43 4.21 9.78 3.04
CA SER A 43 3.19 10.08 4.05
C SER A 43 2.76 11.53 3.88
N SER A 44 1.46 11.75 3.81
CA SER A 44 0.92 13.10 3.69
C SER A 44 0.56 13.65 5.06
N THR A 45 1.01 14.85 5.33
CA THR A 45 0.58 15.62 6.50
C THR A 45 -0.33 16.79 6.10
N GLY A 46 -0.50 17.00 4.79
CA GLY A 46 -1.18 18.18 4.25
C GLY A 46 -2.65 17.98 3.94
N GLY A 47 -3.25 16.86 4.25
CA GLY A 47 -4.67 16.63 4.00
C GLY A 47 -5.01 16.22 2.58
N PHE A 48 -4.04 15.93 1.73
CA PHE A 48 -4.27 15.41 0.38
C PHE A 48 -4.80 13.99 0.39
N LEU A 49 -4.37 13.21 1.35
CA LEU A 49 -4.84 11.86 1.52
C LEU A 49 -5.77 11.81 2.72
N LYS A 50 -6.78 10.95 2.59
CA LYS A 50 -7.65 10.66 3.70
C LYS A 50 -6.81 10.14 4.87
N ALA A 51 -7.14 10.52 6.09
CA ALA A 51 -6.43 10.08 7.28
C ALA A 51 -6.31 8.55 7.30
N GLY A 52 -5.11 8.05 7.61
CA GLY A 52 -4.82 6.63 7.68
C GLY A 52 -4.38 6.00 6.36
N ASN A 53 -4.25 6.78 5.28
CA ASN A 53 -3.73 6.28 4.01
C ASN A 53 -2.30 6.74 3.76
N VAL A 54 -1.54 5.90 3.07
CA VAL A 54 -0.20 6.22 2.63
C VAL A 54 -0.04 5.88 1.16
N THR A 55 0.89 6.54 0.50
CA THR A 55 1.21 6.28 -0.90
C THR A 55 2.55 5.56 -0.99
N LEU A 56 2.57 4.47 -1.74
CA LEU A 56 3.77 3.72 -2.03
C LEU A 56 4.10 3.89 -3.50
N LEU A 57 5.35 4.24 -3.79
CA LEU A 57 5.86 4.38 -5.16
C LEU A 57 6.90 3.31 -5.43
N SER A 58 6.80 2.67 -6.58
CA SER A 58 7.79 1.73 -7.05
C SER A 58 7.96 1.84 -8.56
N GLY A 59 9.22 1.85 -9.00
CA GLY A 59 9.53 1.63 -10.40
C GLY A 59 9.91 0.18 -10.57
N ILE A 60 9.27 -0.52 -11.48
CA ILE A 60 9.51 -1.94 -11.69
C ILE A 60 9.67 -2.25 -13.18
N ASP A 61 10.36 -3.34 -13.49
CA ASP A 61 10.39 -3.88 -14.83
C ASP A 61 9.02 -4.42 -15.23
N GLU A 62 8.66 -4.25 -16.48
CA GLU A 62 7.41 -4.79 -17.00
C GLU A 62 7.29 -6.30 -16.77
N GLU A 63 8.41 -7.02 -16.86
CA GLU A 63 8.44 -8.47 -16.62
C GLU A 63 8.08 -8.85 -15.18
N SER A 64 8.28 -7.97 -14.24
CA SER A 64 8.01 -8.20 -12.82
C SER A 64 6.61 -7.75 -12.38
N TYR A 65 5.84 -7.22 -13.31
CA TYR A 65 4.52 -6.63 -13.01
C TYR A 65 3.59 -7.61 -12.30
N ASP A 66 3.46 -8.81 -12.83
CA ASP A 66 2.52 -9.78 -12.26
C ASP A 66 2.91 -10.21 -10.85
N GLU A 67 4.19 -10.41 -10.61
CA GLU A 67 4.70 -10.75 -9.27
C GLU A 67 4.45 -9.63 -8.28
N TYR A 68 4.75 -8.40 -8.69
CA TYR A 68 4.51 -7.22 -7.85
C TYR A 68 3.04 -7.09 -7.47
N MET A 69 2.15 -7.24 -8.45
CA MET A 69 0.72 -7.11 -8.23
C MET A 69 0.16 -8.21 -7.34
N LYS A 70 0.69 -9.42 -7.42
CA LYS A 70 0.30 -10.51 -6.51
C LYS A 70 0.63 -10.19 -5.06
N ILE A 71 1.81 -9.65 -4.83
CA ILE A 71 2.23 -9.25 -3.47
C ILE A 71 1.33 -8.15 -2.94
N LEU A 72 1.04 -7.14 -3.76
CA LEU A 72 0.13 -6.06 -3.38
C LEU A 72 -1.25 -6.58 -3.02
N GLU A 73 -1.84 -7.37 -3.88
CA GLU A 73 -3.19 -7.89 -3.67
C GLU A 73 -3.27 -8.72 -2.39
N LYS A 74 -2.34 -9.65 -2.23
CA LYS A 74 -2.33 -10.55 -1.08
C LYS A 74 -2.25 -9.80 0.25
N ASN A 75 -1.49 -8.71 0.29
CA ASN A 75 -1.18 -8.02 1.54
C ASN A 75 -1.99 -6.75 1.78
N SER A 76 -2.86 -6.37 0.86
CA SER A 76 -3.63 -5.13 0.99
C SER A 76 -5.10 -5.25 0.63
N LYS A 77 -5.54 -6.39 0.11
CA LYS A 77 -6.93 -6.49 -0.32
C LYS A 77 -7.90 -6.24 0.83
N GLN A 78 -9.04 -5.69 0.50
CA GLN A 78 -10.09 -5.42 1.47
C GLN A 78 -10.53 -6.72 2.14
N ARG A 79 -10.70 -6.66 3.44
CA ARG A 79 -11.10 -7.79 4.26
C ARG A 79 -11.91 -7.31 5.44
N GLU A 80 -12.68 -8.24 6.02
CA GLU A 80 -13.42 -7.95 7.24
C GLU A 80 -12.65 -8.50 8.44
N VAL A 81 -12.55 -7.69 9.47
CA VAL A 81 -11.98 -8.09 10.75
C VAL A 81 -12.99 -7.77 11.84
N LYS A 82 -12.99 -8.59 12.88
CA LYS A 82 -13.83 -8.33 14.04
C LYS A 82 -13.10 -7.40 15.00
N ARG A 83 -13.78 -6.33 15.36
CA ARG A 83 -13.30 -5.40 16.38
C ARG A 83 -14.32 -5.34 17.50
N THR A 84 -13.83 -5.21 18.70
CA THR A 84 -14.68 -5.08 19.86
C THR A 84 -14.84 -3.61 20.19
N ILE A 85 -16.11 -3.17 20.22
CA ILE A 85 -16.45 -1.82 20.65
C ILE A 85 -16.99 -1.91 22.06
N GLN A 86 -16.46 -1.10 22.96
CA GLN A 86 -17.03 -0.92 24.27
C GLN A 86 -18.13 0.13 24.19
N PRO A 87 -19.38 -0.20 24.59
CA PRO A 87 -20.44 0.77 24.59
C PRO A 87 -20.19 1.88 25.60
N VAL A 88 -20.90 2.99 25.42
CA VAL A 88 -20.84 4.11 26.36
C VAL A 88 -21.22 3.61 27.76
N ASN A 89 -20.42 4.01 28.75
CA ASN A 89 -20.68 3.63 30.12
C ASN A 89 -21.95 4.33 30.61
N ILE A 90 -23.00 3.55 30.81
CA ILE A 90 -24.28 4.04 31.38
C ILE A 90 -24.27 3.67 32.86
N PRO A 91 -24.40 4.66 33.76
CA PRO A 91 -24.43 4.35 35.20
C PRO A 91 -25.46 3.29 35.57
N GLY A 92 -25.01 2.30 36.34
CA GLY A 92 -25.86 1.22 36.76
C GLY A 92 -25.99 0.04 35.81
N GLN A 93 -25.31 0.09 34.65
CA GLN A 93 -25.27 -1.01 33.68
C GLN A 93 -23.87 -1.58 33.54
N ALA A 94 -23.81 -2.89 33.31
CA ALA A 94 -22.55 -3.53 33.02
C ALA A 94 -22.05 -3.11 31.63
N LEU A 95 -20.72 -2.94 31.51
CA LEU A 95 -20.10 -2.70 30.21
C LEU A 95 -20.13 -4.02 29.42
N ILE A 96 -20.73 -3.99 28.26
CA ILE A 96 -20.78 -5.12 27.36
C ILE A 96 -19.94 -4.78 26.12
N SER A 97 -18.97 -5.62 25.83
CA SER A 97 -18.19 -5.51 24.61
C SER A 97 -18.98 -6.11 23.46
N VAL A 98 -19.17 -5.34 22.39
CA VAL A 98 -19.92 -5.79 21.23
C VAL A 98 -18.93 -6.00 20.07
N PRO A 99 -18.82 -7.25 19.54
CA PRO A 99 -18.01 -7.46 18.35
C PRO A 99 -18.74 -6.91 17.12
N ILE A 100 -18.01 -6.19 16.28
CA ILE A 100 -18.51 -5.71 15.00
C ILE A 100 -17.56 -6.12 13.89
N ASP A 101 -18.11 -6.32 12.71
CA ASP A 101 -17.31 -6.57 11.51
C ASP A 101 -16.94 -5.24 10.88
N VAL A 102 -15.64 -5.01 10.70
CA VAL A 102 -15.11 -3.78 10.11
C VAL A 102 -14.32 -4.15 8.88
N LYS A 103 -14.58 -3.46 7.79
CA LYS A 103 -13.78 -3.59 6.58
C LYS A 103 -12.49 -2.83 6.73
N VAL A 104 -11.38 -3.51 6.49
CA VAL A 104 -10.04 -2.92 6.52
C VAL A 104 -9.30 -3.33 5.26
N GLY A 105 -8.26 -2.58 4.94
CA GLY A 105 -7.42 -2.84 3.78
C GLY A 105 -8.01 -2.23 2.52
N GLY A 106 -7.57 -2.77 1.41
CA GLY A 106 -7.86 -2.21 0.11
C GLY A 106 -6.70 -1.37 -0.40
N ALA A 107 -6.61 -1.26 -1.72
CA ALA A 107 -5.58 -0.46 -2.36
C ALA A 107 -6.15 0.15 -3.63
N SER A 108 -5.78 1.40 -3.88
CA SER A 108 -6.00 2.04 -5.16
C SER A 108 -4.66 2.09 -5.88
N ILE A 109 -4.59 1.49 -7.07
CA ILE A 109 -3.33 1.29 -7.75
C ILE A 109 -3.39 1.95 -9.12
N PHE A 110 -2.40 2.80 -9.38
CA PHE A 110 -2.20 3.43 -10.68
C PHE A 110 -0.92 2.88 -11.28
N VAL A 111 -1.00 2.48 -12.54
CA VAL A 111 0.13 1.95 -13.28
C VAL A 111 0.38 2.86 -14.47
N MET A 112 1.61 3.32 -14.59
CA MET A 112 1.98 4.20 -15.70
C MET A 112 3.24 3.70 -16.37
N ASP A 113 3.30 3.89 -17.68
CA ASP A 113 4.54 3.67 -18.41
C ASP A 113 5.53 4.79 -18.11
N VAL A 114 6.78 4.44 -17.88
CA VAL A 114 7.86 5.39 -17.69
C VAL A 114 8.52 5.61 -19.03
N VAL A 115 8.37 6.81 -19.57
CA VAL A 115 8.94 7.15 -20.89
C VAL A 115 10.46 7.24 -20.84
N ASP A 116 10.99 7.77 -19.75
CA ASP A 116 12.41 7.97 -19.59
C ASP A 116 12.76 7.95 -18.10
N PHE A 117 13.92 7.43 -17.79
CA PHE A 117 14.44 7.39 -16.43
C PHE A 117 15.89 7.87 -16.46
N LYS A 118 16.18 8.86 -15.65
CA LYS A 118 17.54 9.42 -15.56
C LYS A 118 18.01 9.43 -14.13
N ARG A 119 19.24 9.09 -13.95
CA ARG A 119 19.93 9.15 -12.68
C ARG A 119 21.20 9.94 -12.86
N TYR A 120 21.36 10.98 -12.10
CA TYR A 120 22.53 11.85 -12.18
C TYR A 120 23.55 11.55 -11.09
#